data_14f804a943a4c11c2e98507830eb617f
#
_entry.id   14f804a943a4c11c2e98507830eb617f
#
_cell.length_a   1.000
_cell.length_b   1.000
_cell.length_c   1.000
_cell.angle_alpha   90.00
_cell.angle_beta   90.00
_cell.angle_gamma   90.00
#
_symmetry.space_group_name_H-M   'P 1'
#
loop_
_entity.id
_entity.type
_entity.pdbx_description
1 polymer ?
#
loop_
_entity_poly.entity_id
_entity_poly.type
_entity_poly.pdbx_seq_one_letter_code
_entity_poly.pdbx_strand_id
1 'polypeptide(L)'
;MKIRLLLSLVSIIMLRLSAFSQTSEERIKNVDSASKLKLEKLKSTFQNDYNESEKKVKAYLKKNPRVKRTFIKNGSTHYLHHIDGDGKPVYINTKNKESGVLIKANQLYKGGSIGANITGDSMIVGVWDGGEVRSTHELLAGKVTYQPNQTLDGVGANKAYKGNDHMTHVTGTIVGKKLANRPDVQGIAYGAKALCYDWNSDLPEMADFGTKGYLISNHSYGYSNDTTTATWNFGAYDETAKNWDLLTRYLPNYLPFIAAGNEQEDSGNRKAKLGYDIITGSSAFKNAMTVGAS
;
A
#
# COMPACT_ATOMS: atom_id res chain seq x y z
N MET A 1 22.15 -41.46 -29.56
CA MET A 1 20.98 -41.41 -28.68
C MET A 1 21.31 -40.89 -27.24
N LYS A 2 22.39 -41.36 -26.63
CA LYS A 2 22.76 -40.93 -25.23
C LYS A 2 23.12 -39.44 -25.07
N ILE A 3 23.74 -38.80 -26.05
CA ILE A 3 24.13 -37.37 -25.99
C ILE A 3 22.91 -36.44 -26.07
N ARG A 4 21.89 -36.76 -26.85
CA ARG A 4 20.64 -35.97 -26.93
C ARG A 4 19.82 -36.02 -25.64
N LEU A 5 19.86 -37.16 -24.93
CA LEU A 5 19.20 -37.32 -23.64
C LEU A 5 19.89 -36.50 -22.53
N LEU A 6 21.23 -36.41 -22.57
CA LEU A 6 22.00 -35.60 -21.62
C LEU A 6 21.76 -34.10 -21.80
N LEU A 7 21.71 -33.62 -23.05
CA LEU A 7 21.41 -32.23 -23.37
C LEU A 7 19.99 -31.82 -22.97
N SER A 8 19.00 -32.72 -23.15
CA SER A 8 17.63 -32.43 -22.69
C SER A 8 17.51 -32.45 -21.16
N LEU A 9 18.28 -33.30 -20.45
CA LEU A 9 18.29 -33.27 -18.97
C LEU A 9 18.97 -32.00 -18.41
N VAL A 10 20.07 -31.58 -19.01
CA VAL A 10 20.75 -30.30 -18.64
C VAL A 10 19.86 -29.11 -18.91
N SER A 11 19.13 -29.08 -20.05
CA SER A 11 18.16 -28.01 -20.35
C SER A 11 16.99 -27.99 -19.37
N ILE A 12 16.49 -29.16 -18.94
CA ILE A 12 15.41 -29.24 -17.95
C ILE A 12 15.91 -28.83 -16.55
N ILE A 13 17.17 -29.11 -16.20
CA ILE A 13 17.78 -28.65 -14.94
C ILE A 13 18.03 -27.13 -14.98
N MET A 14 18.49 -26.58 -16.09
CA MET A 14 18.67 -25.13 -16.26
C MET A 14 17.33 -24.35 -16.23
N LEU A 15 16.24 -24.92 -16.73
CA LEU A 15 14.91 -24.31 -16.69
C LEU A 15 14.26 -24.34 -15.30
N ARG A 16 14.78 -25.12 -14.36
CA ARG A 16 14.30 -25.11 -12.97
C ARG A 16 15.02 -24.13 -12.04
N LEU A 17 16.06 -23.45 -12.51
CA LEU A 17 16.84 -22.51 -11.71
C LEU A 17 16.34 -21.05 -11.73
N SER A 18 15.20 -20.77 -12.37
CA SER A 18 14.78 -19.40 -12.64
C SER A 18 13.48 -18.93 -11.96
N ALA A 19 13.10 -19.52 -10.84
CA ALA A 19 11.92 -19.07 -10.11
C ALA A 19 12.12 -19.02 -8.59
N PHE A 20 13.32 -18.72 -8.11
CA PHE A 20 13.52 -18.39 -6.70
C PHE A 20 13.45 -16.89 -6.55
N SER A 21 12.46 -16.42 -5.81
CA SER A 21 12.43 -15.09 -5.25
C SER A 21 13.71 -14.82 -4.46
N GLN A 22 14.09 -13.58 -4.38
CA GLN A 22 15.24 -13.12 -3.62
C GLN A 22 15.26 -13.68 -2.20
N THR A 23 16.36 -14.27 -1.79
CA THR A 23 16.62 -14.62 -0.40
C THR A 23 16.71 -13.36 0.46
N SER A 24 16.64 -13.52 1.78
CA SER A 24 16.86 -12.38 2.69
C SER A 24 18.20 -11.70 2.47
N GLU A 25 19.25 -12.48 2.18
CA GLU A 25 20.59 -11.97 1.89
C GLU A 25 20.66 -11.19 0.58
N GLU A 26 19.96 -11.65 -0.45
CA GLU A 26 19.88 -10.93 -1.73
C GLU A 26 19.08 -9.63 -1.60
N ARG A 27 17.99 -9.63 -0.83
CA ARG A 27 17.22 -8.41 -0.55
C ARG A 27 18.03 -7.36 0.19
N ILE A 28 18.81 -7.76 1.21
CA ILE A 28 19.64 -6.83 1.98
C ILE A 28 20.68 -6.13 1.09
N LYS A 29 21.16 -6.78 0.01
CA LYS A 29 22.08 -6.18 -0.95
C LYS A 29 21.47 -5.05 -1.78
N ASN A 30 20.15 -4.96 -1.86
CA ASN A 30 19.45 -3.90 -2.60
C ASN A 30 19.62 -2.51 -1.97
N VAL A 31 20.09 -2.43 -0.73
CA VAL A 31 20.29 -1.16 -0.02
C VAL A 31 21.75 -1.07 0.43
N ASP A 32 22.46 -0.08 -0.04
CA ASP A 32 23.85 0.15 0.35
C ASP A 32 23.95 0.60 1.82
N SER A 33 25.15 0.42 2.41
CA SER A 33 25.36 0.69 3.84
C SER A 33 25.18 2.17 4.21
N ALA A 34 25.51 3.10 3.31
CA ALA A 34 25.35 4.52 3.56
C ALA A 34 23.86 4.92 3.55
N SER A 35 23.08 4.35 2.63
CA SER A 35 21.61 4.53 2.59
C SER A 35 20.94 3.93 3.82
N LYS A 36 21.37 2.77 4.31
CA LYS A 36 20.84 2.17 5.56
C LYS A 36 20.99 3.12 6.75
N LEU A 37 22.18 3.71 6.93
CA LEU A 37 22.42 4.65 8.03
C LEU A 37 21.52 5.88 7.94
N LYS A 38 21.33 6.43 6.73
CA LYS A 38 20.45 7.57 6.49
C LYS A 38 18.99 7.21 6.73
N LEU A 39 18.55 6.01 6.33
CA LEU A 39 17.19 5.51 6.54
C LEU A 39 16.88 5.31 8.03
N GLU A 40 17.81 4.79 8.82
CA GLU A 40 17.60 4.68 10.27
C GLU A 40 17.42 6.05 10.94
N LYS A 41 18.18 7.06 10.49
CA LYS A 41 18.00 8.44 10.96
C LYS A 41 16.65 9.02 10.51
N LEU A 42 16.25 8.80 9.26
CA LEU A 42 14.94 9.25 8.74
C LEU A 42 13.79 8.57 9.45
N LYS A 43 13.88 7.26 9.70
CA LYS A 43 12.89 6.51 10.48
C LYS A 43 12.66 7.17 11.85
N SER A 44 13.72 7.52 12.55
CA SER A 44 13.62 8.21 13.85
C SER A 44 12.98 9.59 13.72
N THR A 45 13.33 10.35 12.67
CA THR A 45 12.73 11.65 12.38
C THR A 45 11.23 11.50 12.11
N PHE A 46 10.84 10.62 11.20
CA PHE A 46 9.44 10.37 10.86
C PHE A 46 8.62 9.89 12.07
N GLN A 47 9.21 9.06 12.93
CA GLN A 47 8.54 8.63 14.16
C GLN A 47 8.29 9.80 15.11
N ASN A 48 9.25 10.73 15.24
CA ASN A 48 9.07 11.93 16.03
C ASN A 48 8.00 12.84 15.44
N ASP A 49 8.01 13.04 14.13
CA ASP A 49 7.02 13.87 13.42
C ASP A 49 5.62 13.29 13.60
N TYR A 50 5.46 11.98 13.46
CA TYR A 50 4.21 11.27 13.74
C TYR A 50 3.75 11.52 15.19
N ASN A 51 4.63 11.35 16.17
CA ASN A 51 4.29 11.55 17.58
C ASN A 51 3.84 13.00 17.87
N GLU A 52 4.49 13.99 17.27
CA GLU A 52 4.09 15.40 17.41
C GLU A 52 2.74 15.68 16.72
N SER A 53 2.51 15.10 15.54
CA SER A 53 1.23 15.15 14.84
C SER A 53 0.11 14.58 15.70
N GLU A 54 0.32 13.40 16.28
CA GLU A 54 -0.63 12.74 17.18
C GLU A 54 -0.99 13.59 18.41
N LYS A 55 -0.02 14.29 18.99
CA LYS A 55 -0.30 15.24 20.09
C LYS A 55 -1.24 16.35 19.65
N LYS A 56 -1.02 16.92 18.44
CA LYS A 56 -1.88 17.97 17.86
C LYS A 56 -3.29 17.43 17.60
N VAL A 57 -3.43 16.24 17.03
CA VAL A 57 -4.73 15.59 16.78
C VAL A 57 -5.49 15.37 18.09
N LYS A 58 -4.84 14.79 19.11
CA LYS A 58 -5.46 14.57 20.43
C LYS A 58 -5.92 15.87 21.08
N ALA A 59 -5.10 16.94 21.00
CA ALA A 59 -5.47 18.27 21.50
C ALA A 59 -6.66 18.86 20.73
N TYR A 60 -6.70 18.70 19.42
CA TYR A 60 -7.79 19.16 18.58
C TYR A 60 -9.10 18.43 18.91
N LEU A 61 -9.10 17.11 19.00
CA LEU A 61 -10.29 16.32 19.35
C LEU A 61 -10.81 16.68 20.75
N LYS A 62 -9.93 16.93 21.71
CA LYS A 62 -10.31 17.40 23.05
C LYS A 62 -11.05 18.75 23.02
N LYS A 63 -10.63 19.67 22.14
CA LYS A 63 -11.28 20.98 21.94
C LYS A 63 -12.57 20.89 21.11
N ASN A 64 -12.70 19.85 20.29
CA ASN A 64 -13.80 19.67 19.34
C ASN A 64 -14.50 18.32 19.54
N PRO A 65 -15.27 18.12 20.62
CA PRO A 65 -15.81 16.81 21.00
C PRO A 65 -16.85 16.23 20.03
N ARG A 66 -17.39 17.06 19.11
CA ARG A 66 -18.28 16.60 18.04
C ARG A 66 -17.53 16.01 16.84
N VAL A 67 -16.24 16.32 16.71
CA VAL A 67 -15.39 15.78 15.65
C VAL A 67 -15.05 14.33 15.98
N LYS A 68 -15.37 13.43 15.05
CA LYS A 68 -14.98 12.02 15.17
C LYS A 68 -13.61 11.82 14.54
N ARG A 69 -12.74 11.08 15.20
CA ARG A 69 -11.46 10.70 14.62
C ARG A 69 -11.65 9.80 13.41
N THR A 70 -12.61 8.88 13.50
CA THR A 70 -12.95 7.95 12.42
C THR A 70 -14.46 7.98 12.15
N PHE A 71 -14.84 7.99 10.88
CA PHE A 71 -16.24 7.88 10.45
C PHE A 71 -16.33 7.25 9.05
N ILE A 72 -17.52 6.75 8.71
CA ILE A 72 -17.81 6.22 7.37
C ILE A 72 -18.67 7.25 6.62
N LYS A 73 -18.25 7.59 5.39
CA LYS A 73 -18.99 8.44 4.45
C LYS A 73 -18.87 7.84 3.06
N ASN A 74 -19.97 7.67 2.35
CA ASN A 74 -20.03 7.12 0.99
C ASN A 74 -19.32 5.75 0.84
N GLY A 75 -19.40 4.89 1.87
CA GLY A 75 -18.76 3.57 1.86
C GLY A 75 -17.25 3.59 2.13
N SER A 76 -16.63 4.75 2.26
CA SER A 76 -15.21 4.89 2.60
C SER A 76 -15.03 5.21 4.08
N THR A 77 -14.02 4.62 4.71
CA THR A 77 -13.59 4.98 6.06
C THR A 77 -12.71 6.21 5.99
N HIS A 78 -13.06 7.23 6.76
CA HIS A 78 -12.28 8.47 6.92
C HIS A 78 -11.63 8.47 8.29
N TYR A 79 -10.35 8.84 8.34
CA TYR A 79 -9.55 8.89 9.55
C TYR A 79 -8.82 10.24 9.64
N LEU A 80 -8.95 10.92 10.79
CA LEU A 80 -8.25 12.19 11.04
C LEU A 80 -6.76 11.93 11.22
N HIS A 81 -5.99 12.28 10.19
CA HIS A 81 -4.57 12.01 10.08
C HIS A 81 -3.73 13.06 10.81
N HIS A 82 -3.94 14.34 10.49
CA HIS A 82 -3.21 15.43 11.14
C HIS A 82 -4.02 16.72 11.18
N ILE A 83 -3.48 17.72 11.84
CA ILE A 83 -3.97 19.10 11.82
C ILE A 83 -2.99 19.91 10.99
N ASP A 84 -3.48 20.59 9.95
CA ASP A 84 -2.66 21.39 9.05
C ASP A 84 -2.11 22.67 9.70
N GLY A 85 -1.37 23.47 8.91
CA GLY A 85 -0.78 24.73 9.36
C GLY A 85 -1.81 25.80 9.73
N ASP A 86 -3.03 25.71 9.20
CA ASP A 86 -4.16 26.62 9.49
C ASP A 86 -5.02 26.12 10.67
N GLY A 87 -4.65 25.01 11.30
CA GLY A 87 -5.38 24.39 12.41
C GLY A 87 -6.61 23.59 11.98
N LYS A 88 -6.73 23.25 10.68
CA LYS A 88 -7.85 22.45 10.14
C LYS A 88 -7.54 20.96 10.18
N PRO A 89 -8.57 20.10 10.39
CA PRO A 89 -8.40 18.66 10.37
C PRO A 89 -8.23 18.13 8.95
N VAL A 90 -7.21 17.32 8.71
CA VAL A 90 -6.95 16.62 7.45
C VAL A 90 -7.24 15.15 7.63
N TYR A 91 -8.09 14.61 6.76
CA TYR A 91 -8.52 13.23 6.78
C TYR A 91 -7.86 12.41 5.66
N ILE A 92 -7.48 11.18 5.96
CA ILE A 92 -7.21 10.14 4.96
C ILE A 92 -8.45 9.26 4.84
N ASN A 93 -8.63 8.64 3.67
CA ASN A 93 -9.73 7.71 3.42
C ASN A 93 -9.28 6.49 2.63
N THR A 94 -10.06 5.41 2.72
CA THR A 94 -9.84 4.19 1.93
C THR A 94 -10.23 4.44 0.48
N LYS A 95 -9.36 3.98 -0.46
CA LYS A 95 -9.52 4.16 -1.90
C LYS A 95 -9.40 2.79 -2.57
N ASN A 96 -10.50 2.23 -3.07
CA ASN A 96 -10.48 1.03 -3.92
C ASN A 96 -11.80 0.91 -4.69
N LYS A 97 -11.74 0.75 -6.01
CA LYS A 97 -12.80 0.25 -6.86
C LYS A 97 -12.21 -0.61 -7.97
N GLU A 98 -12.90 -1.67 -8.33
CA GLU A 98 -12.64 -2.73 -9.29
C GLU A 98 -11.66 -2.40 -10.43
N SER A 99 -10.50 -3.05 -10.49
CA SER A 99 -9.51 -2.80 -11.55
C SER A 99 -8.72 -4.03 -12.04
N GLY A 100 -8.98 -5.21 -11.49
CA GLY A 100 -8.14 -6.39 -11.78
C GLY A 100 -8.16 -6.91 -13.23
N VAL A 101 -9.20 -6.60 -13.99
CA VAL A 101 -9.40 -7.18 -15.34
C VAL A 101 -8.69 -6.36 -16.43
N LEU A 102 -8.51 -5.07 -16.24
CA LEU A 102 -7.98 -4.15 -17.26
C LEU A 102 -6.47 -4.33 -17.52
N ILE A 103 -5.71 -4.75 -16.52
CA ILE A 103 -4.24 -4.83 -16.59
C ILE A 103 -3.73 -6.11 -17.25
N LYS A 104 -4.60 -6.98 -17.77
CA LYS A 104 -4.24 -8.24 -18.45
C LYS A 104 -3.33 -9.17 -17.64
N ALA A 105 -3.42 -9.15 -16.30
CA ALA A 105 -2.60 -9.98 -15.41
C ALA A 105 -2.76 -11.49 -15.70
N ASN A 106 -3.90 -11.90 -16.24
CA ASN A 106 -4.15 -13.27 -16.68
C ASN A 106 -3.14 -13.78 -17.74
N GLN A 107 -2.48 -12.90 -18.49
CA GLN A 107 -1.47 -13.27 -19.47
C GLN A 107 -0.15 -13.73 -18.81
N LEU A 108 0.06 -13.42 -17.56
CA LEU A 108 1.23 -13.82 -16.78
C LEU A 108 1.15 -15.26 -16.25
N TYR A 109 -0.06 -15.82 -16.17
CA TYR A 109 -0.28 -17.15 -15.59
C TYR A 109 -0.05 -18.25 -16.61
N LYS A 110 0.02 -19.50 -16.11
CA LYS A 110 0.14 -20.69 -16.95
C LYS A 110 -0.98 -20.73 -18.00
N GLY A 111 -0.59 -20.81 -19.25
CA GLY A 111 -1.51 -20.79 -20.39
C GLY A 111 -1.84 -19.40 -20.95
N GLY A 112 -1.29 -18.35 -20.37
CA GLY A 112 -1.37 -17.00 -20.91
C GLY A 112 -0.45 -16.76 -22.12
N SER A 113 -0.67 -15.68 -22.86
CA SER A 113 0.03 -15.39 -24.13
C SER A 113 1.53 -15.15 -23.98
N ILE A 114 2.00 -14.84 -22.78
CA ILE A 114 3.45 -14.61 -22.49
C ILE A 114 4.20 -15.95 -22.33
N GLY A 115 3.47 -17.08 -22.19
CA GLY A 115 4.08 -18.39 -22.00
C GLY A 115 4.79 -18.58 -20.65
N ALA A 116 4.59 -17.65 -19.72
CA ALA A 116 5.16 -17.70 -18.38
C ALA A 116 4.19 -18.34 -17.38
N ASN A 117 4.65 -18.52 -16.13
CA ASN A 117 3.80 -18.88 -15.00
C ASN A 117 4.22 -18.02 -13.80
N ILE A 118 3.90 -16.73 -13.86
CA ILE A 118 4.28 -15.74 -12.86
C ILE A 118 3.09 -15.54 -11.93
N THR A 119 3.21 -15.97 -10.70
CA THR A 119 2.13 -15.94 -9.69
C THR A 119 2.52 -15.12 -8.45
N GLY A 120 3.76 -14.61 -8.41
CA GLY A 120 4.31 -13.92 -7.26
C GLY A 120 4.89 -14.87 -6.19
N ASP A 121 5.14 -16.14 -6.52
CA ASP A 121 5.70 -17.11 -5.58
C ASP A 121 6.97 -16.57 -4.92
N SER A 122 7.03 -16.74 -3.59
CA SER A 122 8.10 -16.24 -2.71
C SER A 122 8.25 -14.71 -2.63
N MET A 123 7.44 -13.92 -3.33
CA MET A 123 7.40 -12.47 -3.18
C MET A 123 6.67 -12.08 -1.89
N ILE A 124 7.11 -10.96 -1.31
CA ILE A 124 6.45 -10.34 -0.16
C ILE A 124 6.06 -8.92 -0.56
N VAL A 125 4.78 -8.60 -0.39
CA VAL A 125 4.21 -7.28 -0.66
C VAL A 125 3.90 -6.61 0.67
N GLY A 126 4.30 -5.37 0.86
CA GLY A 126 3.81 -4.53 1.95
C GLY A 126 2.39 -4.04 1.63
N VAL A 127 1.49 -4.04 2.62
CA VAL A 127 0.14 -3.49 2.44
C VAL A 127 -0.15 -2.59 3.64
N TRP A 128 -0.27 -1.30 3.39
CA TRP A 128 -0.74 -0.31 4.36
C TRP A 128 -2.18 0.06 4.04
N ASP A 129 -3.04 0.04 5.05
CA ASP A 129 -4.46 0.37 4.88
C ASP A 129 -5.10 0.65 6.25
N GLY A 130 -6.37 1.07 6.27
CA GLY A 130 -7.11 1.29 7.50
C GLY A 130 -7.51 0.00 8.20
N GLY A 131 -7.10 -0.16 9.45
CA GLY A 131 -7.49 -1.25 10.32
C GLY A 131 -6.68 -2.53 10.16
N GLU A 132 -7.25 -3.65 10.61
CA GLU A 132 -6.57 -4.95 10.64
C GLU A 132 -7.07 -5.88 9.52
N VAL A 133 -6.18 -6.50 8.78
CA VAL A 133 -6.53 -7.53 7.81
C VAL A 133 -7.13 -8.75 8.50
N ARG A 134 -8.24 -9.29 7.99
CA ARG A 134 -8.84 -10.54 8.47
C ARG A 134 -8.00 -11.75 8.01
N SER A 135 -6.94 -12.04 8.76
CA SER A 135 -6.00 -13.13 8.45
C SER A 135 -6.63 -14.52 8.44
N THR A 136 -7.80 -14.68 9.08
CA THR A 136 -8.58 -15.95 9.10
C THR A 136 -9.47 -16.14 7.88
N HIS A 137 -9.56 -15.13 6.98
CA HIS A 137 -10.33 -15.27 5.74
C HIS A 137 -9.77 -16.42 4.89
N GLU A 138 -10.64 -17.24 4.28
CA GLU A 138 -10.23 -18.45 3.55
C GLU A 138 -9.15 -18.21 2.48
N LEU A 139 -9.21 -17.06 1.79
CA LEU A 139 -8.23 -16.67 0.78
C LEU A 139 -6.91 -16.16 1.36
N LEU A 140 -6.88 -15.75 2.62
CA LEU A 140 -5.75 -15.08 3.25
C LEU A 140 -5.03 -15.90 4.32
N ALA A 141 -5.69 -16.94 4.84
CA ALA A 141 -5.11 -17.77 5.90
C ALA A 141 -3.73 -18.33 5.51
N GLY A 142 -2.70 -18.03 6.31
CA GLY A 142 -1.30 -18.41 6.07
C GLY A 142 -0.58 -17.62 4.98
N LYS A 143 -1.19 -16.56 4.44
CA LYS A 143 -0.59 -15.68 3.42
C LYS A 143 -0.27 -14.28 3.92
N VAL A 144 -0.89 -13.87 5.01
CA VAL A 144 -0.76 -12.52 5.55
C VAL A 144 -0.22 -12.55 6.96
N THR A 145 0.59 -11.57 7.29
CA THR A 145 1.06 -11.29 8.65
C THR A 145 0.74 -9.83 8.96
N TYR A 146 -0.15 -9.61 9.91
CA TYR A 146 -0.37 -8.27 10.46
C TYR A 146 0.75 -7.93 11.40
N GLN A 147 1.37 -6.76 11.23
CA GLN A 147 2.55 -6.41 12.01
C GLN A 147 2.18 -6.05 13.45
N PRO A 148 3.06 -6.31 14.43
CA PRO A 148 2.81 -5.94 15.82
C PRO A 148 2.87 -4.43 16.03
N ASN A 149 2.30 -3.98 17.14
CA ASN A 149 2.34 -2.58 17.62
C ASN A 149 1.63 -1.57 16.69
N GLN A 150 0.68 -2.04 15.90
CA GLN A 150 -0.14 -1.17 15.09
C GLN A 150 -1.16 -0.40 15.95
N THR A 151 -1.36 0.87 15.63
CA THR A 151 -2.36 1.70 16.30
C THR A 151 -3.70 1.51 15.63
N LEU A 152 -4.53 0.65 16.20
CA LEU A 152 -5.90 0.44 15.72
C LEU A 152 -6.82 1.55 16.25
N ASP A 153 -6.99 2.62 15.50
CA ASP A 153 -7.83 3.74 15.91
C ASP A 153 -9.31 3.47 15.70
N GLY A 154 -9.92 2.78 16.63
CA GLY A 154 -11.37 2.68 16.74
C GLY A 154 -12.08 1.88 15.65
N VAL A 155 -11.44 1.60 14.55
CA VAL A 155 -12.02 0.84 13.44
C VAL A 155 -12.01 -0.65 13.73
N GLY A 156 -11.07 -1.12 14.51
CA GLY A 156 -10.99 -2.51 15.02
C GLY A 156 -11.15 -2.62 16.52
N ALA A 157 -11.17 -1.52 17.26
CA ALA A 157 -11.19 -1.51 18.74
C ALA A 157 -12.45 -2.19 19.33
N ASN A 158 -13.52 -2.32 18.56
CA ASN A 158 -14.73 -3.03 18.96
C ASN A 158 -14.72 -4.53 18.64
N LYS A 159 -13.58 -5.12 18.29
CA LYS A 159 -13.42 -6.58 18.12
C LYS A 159 -14.31 -7.24 17.05
N ALA A 160 -15.15 -6.51 16.38
CA ALA A 160 -16.00 -6.98 15.31
C ALA A 160 -15.49 -6.36 14.04
N TYR A 161 -14.48 -6.77 13.42
CA TYR A 161 -13.94 -6.45 12.08
C TYR A 161 -14.63 -5.31 11.28
N LYS A 162 -15.37 -4.44 11.95
CA LYS A 162 -16.02 -3.28 11.37
C LYS A 162 -14.95 -2.27 10.98
N GLY A 163 -14.77 -2.07 9.69
CA GLY A 163 -13.75 -1.20 9.13
C GLY A 163 -12.50 -1.92 8.60
N ASN A 164 -12.39 -3.24 8.77
CA ASN A 164 -11.30 -4.05 8.24
C ASN A 164 -11.63 -4.64 6.87
N ASP A 165 -12.84 -4.43 6.39
CA ASP A 165 -13.32 -4.99 5.13
C ASP A 165 -12.47 -4.49 3.96
N HIS A 166 -12.10 -3.21 3.96
CA HIS A 166 -11.31 -2.61 2.89
C HIS A 166 -9.90 -3.23 2.83
N MET A 167 -9.15 -3.23 3.94
CA MET A 167 -7.82 -3.84 3.98
C MET A 167 -7.84 -5.33 3.63
N THR A 168 -8.85 -6.07 4.11
CA THR A 168 -9.03 -7.48 3.77
C THR A 168 -9.31 -7.67 2.28
N HIS A 169 -10.14 -6.82 1.69
CA HIS A 169 -10.45 -6.85 0.25
C HIS A 169 -9.21 -6.49 -0.59
N VAL A 170 -8.52 -5.40 -0.27
CA VAL A 170 -7.27 -4.97 -0.94
C VAL A 170 -6.24 -6.08 -0.89
N THR A 171 -5.95 -6.61 0.29
CA THR A 171 -4.97 -7.69 0.47
C THR A 171 -5.39 -8.96 -0.28
N GLY A 172 -6.69 -9.29 -0.27
CA GLY A 172 -7.24 -10.41 -1.02
C GLY A 172 -7.08 -10.22 -2.54
N THR A 173 -7.29 -9.02 -3.04
CA THR A 173 -7.07 -8.66 -4.45
C THR A 173 -5.61 -8.83 -4.87
N ILE A 174 -4.65 -8.55 -3.97
CA ILE A 174 -3.22 -8.69 -4.25
C ILE A 174 -2.77 -10.14 -4.13
N VAL A 175 -2.97 -10.79 -2.97
CA VAL A 175 -2.34 -12.08 -2.65
C VAL A 175 -3.31 -13.23 -2.38
N GLY A 176 -4.62 -13.03 -2.54
CA GLY A 176 -5.64 -14.05 -2.24
C GLY A 176 -5.34 -15.39 -2.92
N LYS A 177 -5.49 -16.48 -2.18
CA LYS A 177 -5.24 -17.85 -2.68
C LYS A 177 -6.12 -18.16 -3.89
N LYS A 178 -5.59 -18.97 -4.78
CA LYS A 178 -6.38 -19.68 -5.79
C LYS A 178 -7.04 -20.90 -5.14
N LEU A 179 -8.37 -20.93 -5.10
CA LEU A 179 -9.13 -22.06 -4.60
C LEU A 179 -9.53 -22.98 -5.75
N ALA A 180 -9.44 -24.31 -5.53
CA ALA A 180 -9.77 -25.28 -6.56
C ALA A 180 -11.26 -25.27 -6.96
N ASN A 181 -12.14 -25.01 -5.98
CA ASN A 181 -13.60 -24.92 -6.16
C ASN A 181 -14.09 -23.53 -6.59
N ARG A 182 -13.21 -22.53 -6.61
CA ARG A 182 -13.53 -21.14 -6.99
C ARG A 182 -12.33 -20.52 -7.73
N PRO A 183 -12.04 -20.95 -8.95
CA PRO A 183 -10.86 -20.51 -9.71
C PRO A 183 -10.97 -19.06 -10.18
N ASP A 184 -12.14 -18.47 -10.13
CA ASP A 184 -12.47 -17.07 -10.44
C ASP A 184 -12.13 -16.10 -9.30
N VAL A 185 -11.95 -16.63 -8.08
CA VAL A 185 -11.68 -15.85 -6.87
C VAL A 185 -10.24 -16.06 -6.44
N GLN A 186 -9.35 -15.21 -6.91
CA GLN A 186 -7.93 -15.23 -6.56
C GLN A 186 -7.35 -13.82 -6.61
N GLY A 187 -6.28 -13.57 -5.86
CA GLY A 187 -5.47 -12.36 -5.99
C GLY A 187 -4.62 -12.38 -7.27
N ILE A 188 -4.20 -11.21 -7.71
CA ILE A 188 -3.35 -11.06 -8.90
C ILE A 188 -2.02 -11.80 -8.68
N ALA A 189 -1.39 -11.63 -7.52
CA ALA A 189 -0.16 -12.33 -7.12
C ALA A 189 -0.48 -13.45 -6.13
N TYR A 190 -1.34 -14.41 -6.53
CA TYR A 190 -1.85 -15.45 -5.62
C TYR A 190 -0.78 -16.39 -5.05
N GLY A 191 0.45 -16.36 -5.56
CA GLY A 191 1.62 -17.05 -5.00
C GLY A 191 2.32 -16.22 -3.91
N ALA A 192 2.20 -14.88 -3.92
CA ALA A 192 2.88 -13.99 -2.98
C ALA A 192 2.30 -14.05 -1.56
N LYS A 193 3.02 -13.46 -0.59
CA LYS A 193 2.57 -13.19 0.78
C LYS A 193 2.52 -11.69 1.03
N ALA A 194 1.78 -11.27 2.06
CA ALA A 194 1.72 -9.87 2.46
C ALA A 194 2.14 -9.66 3.92
N LEU A 195 2.89 -8.57 4.15
CA LEU A 195 3.06 -7.95 5.45
C LEU A 195 2.10 -6.76 5.52
N CYS A 196 1.20 -6.78 6.47
CA CYS A 196 0.11 -5.83 6.57
C CYS A 196 0.31 -4.89 7.75
N TYR A 197 0.06 -3.61 7.54
CA TYR A 197 0.27 -2.51 8.47
C TYR A 197 -0.96 -1.61 8.50
N ASP A 198 -1.24 -1.00 9.64
CA ASP A 198 -2.18 0.12 9.70
C ASP A 198 -1.52 1.37 9.06
N TRP A 199 -2.32 2.27 8.52
CA TRP A 199 -1.86 3.48 7.82
C TRP A 199 -1.29 4.58 8.73
N ASN A 200 -1.38 4.44 10.05
CA ASN A 200 -1.12 5.54 10.98
C ASN A 200 0.34 5.97 11.06
N SER A 201 1.27 5.06 10.85
CA SER A 201 2.71 5.28 10.96
C SER A 201 3.44 4.78 9.73
N ASP A 202 2.90 5.07 8.56
CA ASP A 202 3.35 4.52 7.28
C ASP A 202 4.83 4.81 6.98
N LEU A 203 5.29 6.06 7.05
CA LEU A 203 6.65 6.44 6.69
C LEU A 203 7.75 5.74 7.51
N PRO A 204 7.71 5.70 8.86
CA PRO A 204 8.68 4.92 9.64
C PRO A 204 8.66 3.43 9.31
N GLU A 205 7.48 2.87 9.08
CA GLU A 205 7.31 1.46 8.76
C GLU A 205 7.77 1.13 7.35
N MET A 206 7.51 2.01 6.37
CA MET A 206 8.05 1.90 5.01
C MET A 206 9.58 1.98 5.00
N ALA A 207 10.18 2.83 5.84
CA ALA A 207 11.62 2.90 5.99
C ALA A 207 12.19 1.58 6.53
N ASP A 208 11.55 1.01 7.55
CA ASP A 208 11.93 -0.30 8.11
C ASP A 208 11.74 -1.44 7.08
N PHE A 209 10.62 -1.44 6.37
CA PHE A 209 10.28 -2.40 5.32
C PHE A 209 11.31 -2.38 4.18
N GLY A 210 11.62 -1.20 3.65
CA GLY A 210 12.59 -1.03 2.57
C GLY A 210 14.03 -1.36 3.01
N THR A 211 14.40 -1.05 4.25
CA THR A 211 15.72 -1.41 4.82
C THR A 211 15.94 -2.92 4.89
N LYS A 212 14.86 -3.70 5.04
CA LYS A 212 14.85 -5.16 4.96
C LYS A 212 14.92 -5.69 3.52
N GLY A 213 15.00 -4.79 2.52
CA GLY A 213 15.14 -5.13 1.11
C GLY A 213 13.85 -5.57 0.42
N TYR A 214 12.69 -5.30 0.99
CA TYR A 214 11.41 -5.51 0.30
C TYR A 214 11.22 -4.47 -0.79
N LEU A 215 10.57 -4.85 -1.90
CA LEU A 215 10.64 -4.08 -3.14
C LEU A 215 9.37 -3.32 -3.48
N ILE A 216 8.21 -3.77 -3.01
CA ILE A 216 6.92 -3.22 -3.43
C ILE A 216 5.95 -3.12 -2.26
N SER A 217 5.15 -2.06 -2.27
CA SER A 217 4.03 -1.91 -1.34
C SER A 217 2.80 -1.31 -2.01
N ASN A 218 1.65 -1.53 -1.37
CA ASN A 218 0.36 -0.98 -1.78
C ASN A 218 -0.22 -0.08 -0.69
N HIS A 219 -0.71 1.08 -1.11
CA HIS A 219 -1.30 2.12 -0.26
C HIS A 219 -2.62 2.56 -0.88
N SER A 220 -3.71 1.87 -0.52
CA SER A 220 -5.05 2.15 -1.07
C SER A 220 -5.81 3.18 -0.22
N TYR A 221 -5.14 4.27 0.15
CA TYR A 221 -5.66 5.38 0.94
C TYR A 221 -5.07 6.71 0.47
N GLY A 222 -5.59 7.81 0.96
CA GLY A 222 -5.08 9.15 0.69
C GLY A 222 -5.90 10.20 1.41
N TYR A 223 -5.56 11.47 1.25
CA TYR A 223 -6.34 12.56 1.83
C TYR A 223 -7.73 12.61 1.22
N SER A 224 -8.72 12.92 2.06
CA SER A 224 -10.08 13.19 1.59
C SER A 224 -10.10 14.47 0.76
N ASN A 225 -10.65 14.37 -0.44
CA ASN A 225 -10.83 15.48 -1.38
C ASN A 225 -12.31 15.80 -1.47
N ASP A 226 -12.80 16.66 -0.62
CA ASP A 226 -14.20 17.10 -0.64
C ASP A 226 -14.30 18.63 -0.81
N THR A 227 -15.53 19.15 -0.78
CA THR A 227 -15.80 20.59 -0.96
C THR A 227 -15.18 21.46 0.12
N THR A 228 -14.72 20.90 1.23
CA THR A 228 -14.04 21.62 2.32
C THR A 228 -12.53 21.62 2.18
N THR A 229 -11.97 20.83 1.25
CA THR A 229 -10.55 20.78 0.97
C THR A 229 -10.11 22.11 0.35
N ALA A 230 -9.09 22.74 0.94
CA ALA A 230 -8.56 23.98 0.42
C ALA A 230 -7.99 23.76 -0.99
N THR A 231 -8.35 24.66 -1.93
CA THR A 231 -8.02 24.49 -3.36
C THR A 231 -6.52 24.42 -3.67
N TRP A 232 -5.69 25.00 -2.82
CA TRP A 232 -4.23 24.93 -2.97
C TRP A 232 -3.65 23.54 -2.70
N ASN A 233 -4.38 22.66 -2.00
CA ASN A 233 -3.94 21.28 -1.74
C ASN A 233 -3.94 20.40 -3.00
N PHE A 234 -4.76 20.76 -3.99
CA PHE A 234 -4.86 19.99 -5.21
C PHE A 234 -3.61 20.20 -6.08
N GLY A 235 -2.93 19.12 -6.42
CA GLY A 235 -1.67 19.12 -7.15
C GLY A 235 -0.46 19.60 -6.33
N ALA A 236 -0.64 19.94 -5.06
CA ALA A 236 0.44 20.46 -4.22
C ALA A 236 1.46 19.36 -3.90
N TYR A 237 2.72 19.68 -4.14
CA TYR A 237 3.86 18.91 -3.65
C TYR A 237 4.16 19.34 -2.21
N ASP A 238 3.42 18.79 -1.27
CA ASP A 238 3.49 19.14 0.14
C ASP A 238 4.61 18.38 0.89
N GLU A 239 4.70 18.60 2.19
CA GLU A 239 5.69 17.93 3.04
C GLU A 239 5.51 16.40 3.05
N THR A 240 4.29 15.90 2.91
CA THR A 240 4.01 14.46 2.82
C THR A 240 4.60 13.89 1.53
N ALA A 241 4.30 14.49 0.38
CA ALA A 241 4.86 14.09 -0.91
C ALA A 241 6.39 14.13 -0.90
N LYS A 242 6.98 15.19 -0.32
CA LYS A 242 8.42 15.34 -0.16
C LYS A 242 9.04 14.23 0.71
N ASN A 243 8.41 13.86 1.81
CA ASN A 243 8.92 12.82 2.71
C ASN A 243 8.87 11.43 2.09
N TRP A 244 7.84 11.13 1.29
CA TRP A 244 7.76 9.91 0.51
C TRP A 244 8.87 9.85 -0.56
N ASP A 245 9.12 10.96 -1.27
CA ASP A 245 10.22 11.05 -2.23
C ASP A 245 11.60 10.92 -1.56
N LEU A 246 11.77 11.51 -0.38
CA LEU A 246 13.00 11.41 0.38
C LEU A 246 13.29 9.97 0.80
N LEU A 247 12.27 9.24 1.24
CA LEU A 247 12.38 7.81 1.57
C LEU A 247 12.77 6.99 0.35
N THR A 248 12.04 7.13 -0.75
CA THR A 248 12.27 6.34 -1.98
C THR A 248 13.59 6.69 -2.67
N ARG A 249 14.10 7.92 -2.51
CA ARG A 249 15.44 8.30 -2.96
C ARG A 249 16.55 7.43 -2.36
N TYR A 250 16.40 7.02 -1.09
CA TYR A 250 17.36 6.15 -0.42
C TYR A 250 17.06 4.66 -0.58
N LEU A 251 15.93 4.35 -1.22
CA LEU A 251 15.48 3.00 -1.53
C LEU A 251 15.20 2.86 -3.04
N PRO A 252 16.22 2.94 -3.91
CA PRO A 252 16.05 3.06 -5.36
C PRO A 252 15.37 1.83 -5.99
N ASN A 253 15.34 0.70 -5.30
CA ASN A 253 14.67 -0.53 -5.74
C ASN A 253 13.29 -0.74 -5.10
N TYR A 254 12.83 0.18 -4.26
CA TYR A 254 11.54 0.11 -3.61
C TYR A 254 10.53 0.98 -4.35
N LEU A 255 9.43 0.38 -4.79
CA LEU A 255 8.36 1.05 -5.51
C LEU A 255 7.04 0.95 -4.73
N PRO A 256 6.58 2.02 -4.11
CA PRO A 256 5.23 2.11 -3.57
C PRO A 256 4.20 2.36 -4.67
N PHE A 257 3.05 1.69 -4.55
CA PHE A 257 1.85 1.93 -5.36
C PHE A 257 0.81 2.63 -4.51
N ILE A 258 0.34 3.79 -4.95
CA ILE A 258 -0.61 4.59 -4.20
C ILE A 258 -1.85 4.92 -5.03
N ALA A 259 -3.02 4.95 -4.41
CA ALA A 259 -4.25 5.31 -5.08
C ALA A 259 -4.31 6.82 -5.40
N ALA A 260 -4.69 7.17 -6.64
CA ALA A 260 -4.90 8.56 -7.04
C ALA A 260 -6.12 9.21 -6.37
N GLY A 261 -7.13 8.42 -6.03
CA GLY A 261 -8.37 8.90 -5.39
C GLY A 261 -9.63 8.39 -6.06
N ASN A 262 -10.77 8.66 -5.42
CA ASN A 262 -12.11 8.29 -5.90
C ASN A 262 -13.02 9.49 -6.09
N GLU A 263 -12.53 10.70 -5.82
CA GLU A 263 -13.36 11.91 -5.65
C GLU A 263 -13.38 12.78 -6.91
N GLN A 264 -13.11 12.22 -8.08
CA GLN A 264 -13.15 12.98 -9.34
C GLN A 264 -14.49 13.70 -9.55
N GLU A 265 -15.58 13.11 -9.13
CA GLU A 265 -16.92 13.69 -9.27
C GLU A 265 -17.31 14.60 -8.11
N ASP A 266 -16.76 14.39 -6.92
CA ASP A 266 -17.19 15.00 -5.67
C ASP A 266 -16.28 16.11 -5.17
N SER A 267 -15.12 16.34 -5.81
CA SER A 267 -14.16 17.33 -5.33
C SER A 267 -14.64 18.75 -5.56
N GLY A 268 -14.36 19.65 -4.61
CA GLY A 268 -14.64 21.07 -4.74
C GLY A 268 -13.93 21.74 -5.93
N ASN A 269 -12.79 21.16 -6.36
CA ASN A 269 -11.98 21.65 -7.47
C ASN A 269 -12.53 21.23 -8.84
N ARG A 270 -13.43 20.25 -8.89
CA ARG A 270 -13.98 19.69 -10.14
C ARG A 270 -14.56 20.75 -11.07
N LYS A 271 -15.38 21.66 -10.54
CA LYS A 271 -16.02 22.71 -11.34
C LYS A 271 -15.01 23.70 -11.92
N ALA A 272 -14.03 24.10 -11.11
CA ALA A 272 -13.01 25.08 -11.53
C ALA A 272 -12.00 24.49 -12.52
N LYS A 273 -11.72 23.20 -12.43
CA LYS A 273 -10.68 22.51 -13.20
C LYS A 273 -11.23 21.42 -14.14
N LEU A 274 -12.53 21.38 -14.37
CA LEU A 274 -13.19 20.42 -15.27
C LEU A 274 -12.90 18.94 -14.93
N GLY A 275 -12.73 18.61 -13.66
CA GLY A 275 -12.40 17.27 -13.19
C GLY A 275 -10.90 16.96 -13.15
N TYR A 276 -10.03 17.89 -13.50
CA TYR A 276 -8.58 17.76 -13.41
C TYR A 276 -8.05 18.34 -12.10
N ASP A 277 -6.77 18.05 -11.80
CA ASP A 277 -6.03 18.62 -10.66
C ASP A 277 -6.71 18.32 -9.31
N ILE A 278 -6.95 17.03 -9.06
CA ILE A 278 -7.63 16.52 -7.86
C ILE A 278 -6.75 15.59 -7.01
N ILE A 279 -5.49 15.38 -7.39
CA ILE A 279 -4.53 14.59 -6.63
C ILE A 279 -4.02 15.43 -5.46
N THR A 280 -3.89 14.80 -4.28
CA THR A 280 -3.44 15.48 -3.05
C THR A 280 -2.47 14.63 -2.23
N GLY A 281 -1.71 15.27 -1.35
CA GLY A 281 -0.85 14.63 -0.36
C GLY A 281 0.14 13.64 -0.96
N SER A 282 0.28 12.47 -0.35
CA SER A 282 1.21 11.44 -0.79
C SER A 282 1.02 11.00 -2.25
N SER A 283 -0.20 11.13 -2.81
CA SER A 283 -0.44 10.78 -4.22
C SER A 283 0.24 11.73 -5.22
N ALA A 284 0.77 12.88 -4.76
CA ALA A 284 1.49 13.88 -5.57
C ALA A 284 3.02 13.67 -5.60
N PHE A 285 3.54 12.63 -4.96
CA PHE A 285 4.99 12.37 -4.97
C PHE A 285 5.49 11.80 -6.31
N LYS A 286 6.82 11.90 -6.56
CA LYS A 286 7.40 11.70 -7.91
C LYS A 286 7.95 10.30 -8.15
N ASN A 287 8.37 9.61 -7.09
CA ASN A 287 9.10 8.34 -7.18
C ASN A 287 8.21 7.13 -6.86
N ALA A 288 6.90 7.24 -7.11
CA ALA A 288 5.92 6.17 -6.95
C ALA A 288 5.13 5.88 -8.21
N MET A 289 4.32 4.86 -8.10
CA MET A 289 3.27 4.56 -9.05
C MET A 289 1.92 5.02 -8.48
N THR A 290 1.48 6.22 -8.88
CA THR A 290 0.13 6.69 -8.56
C THR A 290 -0.86 6.05 -9.53
N VAL A 291 -1.84 5.32 -9.00
CA VAL A 291 -2.78 4.49 -9.76
C VAL A 291 -4.16 5.13 -9.73
N GLY A 292 -4.66 5.52 -10.90
CA GLY A 292 -6.03 5.99 -11.11
C GLY A 292 -6.93 4.90 -11.68
N ALA A 293 -8.24 5.15 -11.66
CA ALA A 293 -9.21 4.36 -12.42
C ALA A 293 -9.21 4.78 -13.89
N SER A 294 -9.46 3.81 -14.79
CA SER A 294 -9.62 4.03 -16.24
C SER A 294 -11.05 3.81 -16.65
#